data_170feb00ece12b586ead2a400e40134c
#
_entry.id   170feb00ece12b586ead2a400e40134c
#
_cell.length_a   1.000
_cell.length_b   1.000
_cell.length_c   1.000
_cell.angle_alpha   90.00
_cell.angle_beta   90.00
_cell.angle_gamma   90.00
#
_symmetry.space_group_name_H-M   'P 1'
#
loop_
_entity.id
_entity.type
_entity.pdbx_description
1 polymer ?
#
loop_
_entity_poly.entity_id
_entity_poly.type
_entity_poly.pdbx_seq_one_letter_code
_entity_poly.pdbx_strand_id
1 'polypeptide(L)'
;MSSAFRLLSKDGETIEMSAEALQQSITLRTMVEDTDLTPETPIPIGEIDAATARKIVEWCEKHKADPVPEPEVHEPGPKPSPPPFDMPRWDREFLNKDTLSIPQMAELIKAANYLEVPWLYKYCCKRIFIDYIKDRPVDQLKAMFEPRAQN
;
A
#
# COMPACT_ATOMS: atom_id res chain seq x y z
N MET A 1 -2.00 27.33 1.04
CA MET A 1 -2.12 26.59 -0.22
C MET A 1 -1.53 25.21 -0.04
N SER A 2 -2.33 24.19 -0.30
CA SER A 2 -1.82 22.83 -0.27
C SER A 2 -1.00 22.58 -1.52
N SER A 3 0.25 22.18 -1.32
CA SER A 3 1.10 21.77 -2.43
C SER A 3 0.76 20.32 -2.78
N ALA A 4 0.65 20.04 -4.06
CA ALA A 4 0.45 18.68 -4.55
C ALA A 4 1.73 18.19 -5.20
N PHE A 5 2.10 16.95 -4.89
CA PHE A 5 3.22 16.26 -5.53
C PHE A 5 2.71 15.43 -6.68
N ARG A 6 3.58 15.09 -7.61
CA ARG A 6 3.25 14.21 -8.73
C ARG A 6 4.08 12.96 -8.66
N LEU A 7 3.40 11.81 -8.74
CA LEU A 7 4.06 10.52 -8.80
C LEU A 7 4.13 10.08 -10.26
N LEU A 8 5.29 9.60 -10.68
CA LEU A 8 5.48 9.10 -12.04
C LEU A 8 5.44 7.57 -12.03
N SER A 9 4.41 7.01 -12.66
CA SER A 9 4.23 5.55 -12.74
C SER A 9 5.16 4.93 -13.78
N LYS A 10 5.25 3.58 -13.75
CA LYS A 10 6.10 2.86 -14.71
C LYS A 10 5.62 3.01 -16.15
N ASP A 11 4.33 3.27 -16.35
CA ASP A 11 3.74 3.47 -17.67
C ASP A 11 3.74 4.93 -18.13
N GLY A 12 4.45 5.80 -17.39
CA GLY A 12 4.68 7.18 -17.80
C GLY A 12 3.58 8.16 -17.45
N GLU A 13 2.60 7.76 -16.64
CA GLU A 13 1.54 8.66 -16.21
C GLU A 13 1.91 9.35 -14.89
N THR A 14 1.41 10.57 -14.72
CA THR A 14 1.60 11.32 -13.47
C THR A 14 0.30 11.33 -12.69
N ILE A 15 0.41 11.08 -11.38
CA ILE A 15 -0.72 11.06 -10.46
C ILE A 15 -0.47 12.10 -9.37
N GLU A 16 -1.41 13.00 -9.19
CA GLU A 16 -1.28 14.04 -8.15
C GLU A 16 -1.61 13.50 -6.78
N MET A 17 -0.85 13.96 -5.77
CA MET A 17 -1.03 13.56 -4.38
C MET A 17 -0.76 14.77 -3.50
N SER A 18 -1.69 15.07 -2.58
CA SER A 18 -1.48 16.20 -1.67
C SER A 18 -0.30 15.96 -0.73
N ALA A 19 0.29 17.06 -0.24
CA ALA A 19 1.39 16.96 0.71
C ALA A 19 0.98 16.23 1.99
N GLU A 20 -0.26 16.43 2.43
CA GLU A 20 -0.80 15.75 3.61
C GLU A 20 -0.94 14.25 3.38
N ALA A 21 -1.44 13.85 2.21
CA ALA A 21 -1.57 12.43 1.85
C ALA A 21 -0.22 11.76 1.71
N LEU A 22 0.76 12.47 1.18
CA LEU A 22 2.12 11.97 1.00
C LEU A 22 2.75 11.54 2.33
N GLN A 23 2.38 12.20 3.44
CA GLN A 23 2.89 11.87 4.77
C GLN A 23 2.52 10.44 5.21
N GLN A 24 1.51 9.83 4.61
CA GLN A 24 1.13 8.45 4.92
C GLN A 24 2.10 7.42 4.31
N SER A 25 2.95 7.83 3.39
CA SER A 25 4.01 6.99 2.83
C SER A 25 5.35 7.38 3.44
N ILE A 26 5.95 6.49 4.18
CA ILE A 26 7.27 6.74 4.80
C ILE A 26 8.32 6.96 3.73
N THR A 27 8.30 6.15 2.66
CA THR A 27 9.24 6.25 1.56
C THR A 27 9.15 7.59 0.84
N LEU A 28 7.93 8.00 0.47
CA LEU A 28 7.74 9.28 -0.25
C LEU A 28 8.10 10.47 0.63
N ARG A 29 7.72 10.42 1.90
CA ARG A 29 8.07 11.48 2.86
C ARG A 29 9.59 11.61 2.98
N THR A 30 10.29 10.50 3.13
CA THR A 30 11.75 10.48 3.24
C THR A 30 12.41 11.03 1.97
N MET A 31 11.92 10.62 0.80
CA MET A 31 12.44 11.11 -0.48
C MET A 31 12.32 12.63 -0.60
N VAL A 32 11.17 13.16 -0.22
CA VAL A 32 10.94 14.60 -0.29
C VAL A 32 11.84 15.36 0.69
N GLU A 33 11.98 14.85 1.91
CA GLU A 33 12.79 15.49 2.94
C GLU A 33 14.28 15.43 2.62
N ASP A 34 14.77 14.28 2.16
CA ASP A 34 16.19 14.06 1.95
C ASP A 34 16.73 14.69 0.68
N THR A 35 15.88 14.88 -0.34
CA THR A 35 16.32 15.37 -1.64
C THR A 35 15.79 16.76 -1.98
N ASP A 36 15.10 17.40 -1.04
CA ASP A 36 14.48 18.71 -1.23
C ASP A 36 13.64 18.78 -2.51
N LEU A 37 12.90 17.70 -2.80
CA LEU A 37 12.06 17.65 -3.99
C LEU A 37 10.95 18.69 -3.92
N THR A 38 10.79 19.40 -5.03
CA THR A 38 9.72 20.39 -5.17
C THR A 38 8.48 19.74 -5.78
N PRO A 39 7.28 20.31 -5.57
CA PRO A 39 6.07 19.79 -6.20
C PRO A 39 6.13 19.74 -7.73
N GLU A 40 7.02 20.49 -8.34
CA GLU A 40 7.17 20.56 -9.79
C GLU A 40 7.91 19.34 -10.37
N THR A 41 8.70 18.66 -9.55
CA THR A 41 9.48 17.51 -9.99
C THR A 41 8.70 16.21 -9.77
N PRO A 42 8.35 15.45 -10.83
CA PRO A 42 7.68 14.17 -10.65
C PRO A 42 8.56 13.18 -9.89
N ILE A 43 7.94 12.42 -9.00
CA ILE A 43 8.63 11.42 -8.18
C ILE A 43 8.48 10.06 -8.85
N PRO A 44 9.55 9.45 -9.37
CA PRO A 44 9.42 8.11 -9.94
C PRO A 44 9.15 7.07 -8.86
N ILE A 45 8.14 6.24 -9.09
CA ILE A 45 7.74 5.23 -8.11
C ILE A 45 8.05 3.80 -8.59
N GLY A 46 9.09 3.65 -9.42
CA GLY A 46 9.61 2.34 -9.81
C GLY A 46 8.64 1.55 -10.67
N GLU A 47 8.37 0.33 -10.28
CA GLU A 47 7.58 -0.64 -11.05
C GLU A 47 6.07 -0.55 -10.81
N ILE A 48 5.59 0.49 -10.15
CA ILE A 48 4.16 0.66 -9.85
C ILE A 48 3.47 1.27 -11.07
N ASP A 49 2.40 0.61 -11.55
CA ASP A 49 1.63 1.14 -12.67
C ASP A 49 0.65 2.23 -12.19
N ALA A 50 0.10 2.97 -13.14
CA ALA A 50 -0.78 4.10 -12.84
C ALA A 50 -2.04 3.67 -12.09
N ALA A 51 -2.64 2.54 -12.46
CA ALA A 51 -3.86 2.05 -11.81
C ALA A 51 -3.61 1.75 -10.33
N THR A 52 -2.51 1.08 -10.03
CA THR A 52 -2.12 0.78 -8.64
C THR A 52 -1.76 2.06 -7.90
N ALA A 53 -1.02 2.97 -8.54
CA ALA A 53 -0.63 4.25 -7.94
C ALA A 53 -1.87 5.08 -7.57
N ARG A 54 -2.89 5.11 -8.43
CA ARG A 54 -4.14 5.81 -8.13
C ARG A 54 -4.83 5.23 -6.90
N LYS A 55 -4.78 3.91 -6.73
CA LYS A 55 -5.34 3.26 -5.54
C LYS A 55 -4.59 3.67 -4.27
N ILE A 56 -3.26 3.71 -4.34
CA ILE A 56 -2.43 4.16 -3.20
C ILE A 56 -2.77 5.61 -2.84
N VAL A 57 -2.83 6.49 -3.85
CA VAL A 57 -3.13 7.91 -3.64
C VAL A 57 -4.54 8.08 -3.07
N GLU A 58 -5.52 7.36 -3.59
CA GLU A 58 -6.90 7.41 -3.08
C GLU A 58 -6.96 7.04 -1.61
N TRP A 59 -6.26 5.97 -1.23
CA TRP A 59 -6.20 5.56 0.18
C TRP A 59 -5.53 6.62 1.04
N CYS A 60 -4.39 7.15 0.61
CA CYS A 60 -3.64 8.16 1.36
C CYS A 60 -4.44 9.46 1.50
N GLU A 61 -5.16 9.88 0.45
CA GLU A 61 -6.01 11.08 0.52
C GLU A 61 -7.15 10.88 1.51
N LYS A 62 -7.73 9.69 1.57
CA LYS A 62 -8.78 9.39 2.54
C LYS A 62 -8.25 9.43 3.97
N HIS A 63 -7.01 9.01 4.18
CA HIS A 63 -6.40 8.89 5.51
C HIS A 63 -5.43 10.03 5.85
N LYS A 64 -5.43 11.11 5.07
CA LYS A 64 -4.46 12.21 5.26
C LYS A 64 -4.57 12.92 6.61
N ALA A 65 -5.74 12.85 7.25
CA ALA A 65 -5.96 13.43 8.57
C ALA A 65 -5.59 12.48 9.71
N ASP A 66 -5.25 11.24 9.40
CA ASP A 66 -4.88 10.24 10.39
C ASP A 66 -3.43 10.47 10.85
N PRO A 67 -3.05 9.90 12.02
CA PRO A 67 -1.68 10.03 12.49
C PRO A 67 -0.66 9.56 11.47
N VAL A 68 0.44 10.31 11.35
CA VAL A 68 1.52 10.00 10.42
C VAL A 68 2.26 8.75 10.90
N PRO A 69 2.47 7.75 10.03
CA PRO A 69 3.18 6.53 10.44
C PRO A 69 4.66 6.82 10.69
N GLU A 70 5.22 6.09 11.63
CA GLU A 70 6.65 6.16 11.93
C GLU A 70 7.34 4.88 11.48
N PRO A 71 8.62 4.97 11.05
CA PRO A 71 9.38 3.78 10.69
C PRO A 71 9.46 2.80 11.86
N GLU A 72 9.28 1.50 11.57
CA GLU A 72 9.42 0.48 12.59
C GLU A 72 10.89 0.36 13.00
N VAL A 73 11.12 0.36 14.30
CA VAL A 73 12.44 0.09 14.86
C VAL A 73 12.56 -1.42 15.04
N HIS A 74 13.53 -2.02 14.35
CA HIS A 74 13.79 -3.45 14.51
C HIS A 74 14.55 -3.68 15.81
N GLU A 75 13.83 -4.12 16.83
CA GLU A 75 14.48 -4.57 18.05
C GLU A 75 14.80 -6.07 17.93
N PRO A 76 15.98 -6.51 18.41
CA PRO A 76 16.30 -7.93 18.40
C PRO A 76 15.40 -8.69 19.37
N GLY A 77 14.88 -9.84 18.90
CA GLY A 77 14.05 -10.70 19.72
C GLY A 77 12.73 -11.06 19.04
N PRO A 78 11.99 -12.04 19.61
CA PRO A 78 10.69 -12.40 19.06
C PRO A 78 9.72 -11.24 19.24
N LYS A 79 9.07 -10.84 18.12
CA LYS A 79 8.06 -9.79 18.17
C LYS A 79 6.78 -10.36 18.76
N PRO A 80 6.14 -9.66 19.70
CA PRO A 80 4.81 -10.05 20.13
C PRO A 80 3.84 -9.93 18.94
N SER A 81 2.84 -10.79 18.91
CA SER A 81 1.80 -10.69 17.90
C SER A 81 1.14 -9.32 18.01
N PRO A 82 0.92 -8.63 16.87
CA PRO A 82 0.24 -7.35 16.92
C PRO A 82 -1.18 -7.53 17.47
N PRO A 83 -1.69 -6.57 18.23
CA PRO A 83 -3.06 -6.66 18.72
C PRO A 83 -4.04 -6.71 17.55
N PRO A 84 -5.17 -7.42 17.70
CA PRO A 84 -6.20 -7.40 16.66
C PRO A 84 -6.67 -5.97 16.44
N PHE A 85 -6.89 -5.61 15.19
CA PHE A 85 -7.39 -4.28 14.84
C PHE A 85 -8.62 -4.41 13.96
N ASP A 86 -9.54 -3.47 14.08
CA ASP A 86 -10.71 -3.40 13.24
C ASP A 86 -10.43 -2.53 12.03
N MET A 87 -10.80 -3.01 10.85
CA MET A 87 -10.67 -2.25 9.63
C MET A 87 -11.87 -1.31 9.49
N PRO A 88 -11.65 0.00 9.29
CA PRO A 88 -12.76 0.92 9.07
C PRO A 88 -13.62 0.49 7.88
N ARG A 89 -14.89 0.88 7.90
CA ARG A 89 -15.85 0.50 6.86
C ARG A 89 -15.39 0.92 5.47
N TRP A 90 -14.87 2.15 5.35
CA TRP A 90 -14.38 2.65 4.07
C TRP A 90 -13.27 1.76 3.51
N ASP A 91 -12.34 1.32 4.38
CA ASP A 91 -11.24 0.45 3.96
C ASP A 91 -11.73 -0.93 3.57
N ARG A 92 -12.73 -1.46 4.26
CA ARG A 92 -13.33 -2.75 3.90
C ARG A 92 -13.98 -2.71 2.53
N GLU A 93 -14.64 -1.61 2.19
CA GLU A 93 -15.24 -1.42 0.88
C GLU A 93 -14.18 -1.18 -0.19
N PHE A 94 -13.16 -0.41 0.12
CA PHE A 94 -12.05 -0.10 -0.78
C PHE A 94 -11.29 -1.37 -1.18
N LEU A 95 -11.08 -2.29 -0.24
CA LEU A 95 -10.31 -3.51 -0.45
C LEU A 95 -11.21 -4.73 -0.70
N ASN A 96 -12.44 -4.52 -1.13
CA ASN A 96 -13.42 -5.58 -1.33
C ASN A 96 -12.98 -6.51 -2.48
N LYS A 97 -13.07 -7.82 -2.26
CA LYS A 97 -12.72 -8.83 -3.27
C LYS A 97 -13.57 -8.72 -4.54
N ASP A 98 -14.76 -8.15 -4.45
CA ASP A 98 -15.62 -7.93 -5.61
C ASP A 98 -15.15 -6.75 -6.46
N THR A 99 -14.36 -5.85 -5.88
CA THR A 99 -13.78 -4.68 -6.54
C THR A 99 -12.36 -4.95 -7.02
N LEU A 100 -11.58 -5.70 -6.22
CA LEU A 100 -10.18 -6.00 -6.50
C LEU A 100 -10.00 -7.49 -6.73
N SER A 101 -9.43 -7.85 -7.88
CA SER A 101 -9.05 -9.23 -8.16
C SER A 101 -7.81 -9.60 -7.35
N ILE A 102 -7.49 -10.91 -7.29
CA ILE A 102 -6.27 -11.37 -6.60
C ILE A 102 -5.01 -10.71 -7.19
N PRO A 103 -4.83 -10.66 -8.54
CA PRO A 103 -3.67 -9.97 -9.09
C PRO A 103 -3.61 -8.48 -8.73
N GLN A 104 -4.75 -7.78 -8.74
CA GLN A 104 -4.79 -6.36 -8.35
C GLN A 104 -4.44 -6.19 -6.87
N MET A 105 -4.93 -7.06 -6.00
CA MET A 105 -4.60 -7.02 -4.58
C MET A 105 -3.10 -7.29 -4.37
N ALA A 106 -2.52 -8.22 -5.11
CA ALA A 106 -1.10 -8.53 -5.03
C ALA A 106 -0.25 -7.32 -5.44
N GLU A 107 -0.63 -6.64 -6.52
CA GLU A 107 0.07 -5.43 -6.94
C GLU A 107 -0.07 -4.31 -5.91
N LEU A 108 -1.24 -4.16 -5.31
CA LEU A 108 -1.47 -3.16 -4.27
C LEU A 108 -0.62 -3.43 -3.03
N ILE A 109 -0.51 -4.70 -2.62
CA ILE A 109 0.34 -5.08 -1.49
C ILE A 109 1.80 -4.77 -1.76
N LYS A 110 2.30 -5.13 -2.95
CA LYS A 110 3.68 -4.83 -3.34
C LYS A 110 3.95 -3.33 -3.30
N ALA A 111 3.03 -2.54 -3.85
CA ALA A 111 3.16 -1.10 -3.89
C ALA A 111 3.12 -0.49 -2.49
N ALA A 112 2.20 -0.94 -1.64
CA ALA A 112 2.11 -0.46 -0.26
C ALA A 112 3.37 -0.80 0.54
N ASN A 113 3.97 -1.96 0.28
CA ASN A 113 5.23 -2.34 0.90
C ASN A 113 6.40 -1.50 0.38
N TYR A 114 6.47 -1.32 -0.94
CA TYR A 114 7.53 -0.53 -1.58
C TYR A 114 7.52 0.93 -1.12
N LEU A 115 6.34 1.53 -1.06
CA LEU A 115 6.18 2.92 -0.64
C LEU A 115 6.07 3.08 0.87
N GLU A 116 6.10 1.99 1.60
CA GLU A 116 5.98 1.95 3.05
C GLU A 116 4.76 2.73 3.55
N VAL A 117 3.57 2.24 3.15
CA VAL A 117 2.29 2.72 3.63
C VAL A 117 1.77 1.66 4.62
N PRO A 118 2.17 1.73 5.91
CA PRO A 118 2.04 0.57 6.82
C PRO A 118 0.60 0.14 7.06
N TRP A 119 -0.31 1.09 7.23
CA TRP A 119 -1.70 0.73 7.52
C TRP A 119 -2.41 0.15 6.31
N LEU A 120 -2.12 0.66 5.12
CA LEU A 120 -2.66 0.07 3.89
C LEU A 120 -2.14 -1.35 3.72
N TYR A 121 -0.85 -1.56 3.94
CA TYR A 121 -0.25 -2.89 3.87
C TYR A 121 -0.91 -3.86 4.86
N LYS A 122 -1.10 -3.42 6.11
CA LYS A 122 -1.75 -4.24 7.14
C LYS A 122 -3.19 -4.58 6.77
N TYR A 123 -3.94 -3.63 6.25
CA TYR A 123 -5.32 -3.85 5.84
C TYR A 123 -5.40 -4.82 4.65
N CYS A 124 -4.50 -4.68 3.69
CA CYS A 124 -4.44 -5.61 2.56
C CYS A 124 -4.18 -7.04 3.03
N CYS A 125 -3.21 -7.22 3.92
CA CYS A 125 -2.88 -8.53 4.48
C CYS A 125 -4.07 -9.12 5.23
N LYS A 126 -4.77 -8.30 6.02
CA LYS A 126 -5.94 -8.74 6.76
C LYS A 126 -7.08 -9.18 5.81
N ARG A 127 -7.31 -8.42 4.72
CA ARG A 127 -8.34 -8.78 3.74
C ARG A 127 -8.00 -10.08 3.02
N ILE A 128 -6.75 -10.28 2.68
CA ILE A 128 -6.33 -11.54 2.06
C ILE A 128 -6.56 -12.70 3.01
N PHE A 129 -6.20 -12.52 4.27
CA PHE A 129 -6.41 -13.57 5.27
C PHE A 129 -7.90 -13.92 5.41
N ILE A 130 -8.76 -12.90 5.54
CA ILE A 130 -10.20 -13.11 5.73
C ILE A 130 -10.83 -13.75 4.49
N ASP A 131 -10.51 -13.23 3.30
CA ASP A 131 -11.21 -13.60 2.07
C ASP A 131 -10.66 -14.88 1.44
N TYR A 132 -9.38 -15.20 1.63
CA TYR A 132 -8.71 -16.26 0.88
C TYR A 132 -8.00 -17.32 1.72
N ILE A 133 -7.58 -16.98 2.95
CA ILE A 133 -6.75 -17.88 3.76
C ILE A 133 -7.54 -18.53 4.89
N LYS A 134 -8.36 -17.75 5.59
CA LYS A 134 -9.13 -18.22 6.73
C LYS A 134 -10.01 -19.40 6.32
N ASP A 135 -9.99 -20.46 7.13
CA ASP A 135 -10.81 -21.66 6.95
C ASP A 135 -10.51 -22.45 5.68
N ARG A 136 -9.31 -22.26 5.08
CA ARG A 136 -8.89 -23.05 3.93
C ARG A 136 -7.73 -23.97 4.27
N PRO A 137 -7.72 -25.21 3.73
CA PRO A 137 -6.59 -26.13 3.92
C PRO A 137 -5.32 -25.58 3.27
N VAL A 138 -4.16 -25.99 3.80
CA VAL A 138 -2.86 -25.59 3.30
C VAL A 138 -2.69 -25.86 1.81
N ASP A 139 -3.18 -27.02 1.35
CA ASP A 139 -3.08 -27.41 -0.06
C ASP A 139 -3.77 -26.42 -1.00
N GLN A 140 -4.93 -25.92 -0.61
CA GLN A 140 -5.64 -24.90 -1.39
C GLN A 140 -4.91 -23.56 -1.38
N LEU A 141 -4.30 -23.20 -0.25
CA LEU A 141 -3.52 -21.97 -0.15
C LEU A 141 -2.33 -22.02 -1.09
N LYS A 142 -1.62 -23.13 -1.13
CA LYS A 142 -0.49 -23.29 -2.04
C LYS A 142 -0.93 -23.15 -3.49
N ALA A 143 -2.04 -23.79 -3.87
CA ALA A 143 -2.55 -23.72 -5.24
C ALA A 143 -2.92 -22.29 -5.65
N MET A 144 -3.36 -21.46 -4.70
CA MET A 144 -3.76 -20.07 -4.98
C MET A 144 -2.58 -19.12 -5.15
N PHE A 145 -1.50 -19.34 -4.42
CA PHE A 145 -0.41 -18.38 -4.32
C PHE A 145 0.90 -18.84 -4.97
N GLU A 146 1.03 -20.12 -5.29
CA GLU A 146 2.21 -20.59 -6.01
C GLU A 146 2.10 -20.22 -7.49
N PRO A 147 3.21 -19.76 -8.10
CA PRO A 147 3.24 -19.61 -9.53
C PRO A 147 3.00 -20.97 -10.18
N ARG A 148 2.18 -20.98 -11.23
CA ARG A 148 1.92 -22.23 -11.94
C ARG A 148 3.23 -22.84 -12.38
N ALA A 149 3.45 -24.08 -11.98
CA ALA A 149 4.62 -24.81 -12.44
C ALA A 149 4.56 -24.84 -13.97
N GLN A 150 5.56 -24.26 -14.60
CA GLN A 150 5.71 -24.35 -16.04
C GLN A 150 6.44 -25.64 -16.33
N ASN A 151 5.76 -26.50 -17.00
CA ASN A 151 6.36 -27.71 -17.51
C ASN A 151 7.03 -27.42 -18.85
#